data_33bfb8982755df2c189a967b5abb678c
#
_entry.id   33bfb8982755df2c189a967b5abb678c
#
_cell.length_a   1.000
_cell.length_b   1.000
_cell.length_c   1.000
_cell.angle_alpha   90.00
_cell.angle_beta   90.00
_cell.angle_gamma   90.00
#
_symmetry.space_group_name_H-M   'P 1'
#
loop_
_entity.id
_entity.type
_entity.pdbx_description
1 polymer ?
#
loop_
_entity_poly.entity_id
_entity_poly.type
_entity_poly.pdbx_seq_one_letter_code
_entity_poly.pdbx_strand_id
1 'polypeptide(L)'
;MVILPPEFADAIRNDTDLDFMTFVNGQFHSEIPGFEVFREGTKTTLVTDVVRVKITQSLEWKEFVLKPTLLDLVARISARVFLGEEGCRNPAWLKITKEYTVDAFIAGVELRKYPPGIRHVIHWFLPQCKAVRAHQQTARNIINEVLHARKVEDQQRLAEGLKPKARNDAVEWFEQMAKGRNYDAATVQIALAMAAVHTTTDLLSQTLYDIMQHPEIVTALREEIATVISQEGWEKTALYKLKLTDSVIKESQRIKPPNVVSMNRVAMKDVKLPDGSIIPAGSKIGVSAHAMWDPSVHSDPGSWDGYRWLKMRQQEGQENLHQLATTTPQHIAFGHGKHSCPGRFFAANEIKIALCFLLMNYDFKLTPGVKPKPVAAGIQLDSDPTAKVQVRRSEPQLDLVSMLKMDS
;
A
#
# COMPACT_ATOMS: atom_id res chain seq x y z
N MET A 1 24.75 -52.20 -13.95
CA MET A 1 24.31 -50.99 -14.63
C MET A 1 25.07 -50.90 -15.96
N VAL A 2 24.34 -50.67 -17.06
CA VAL A 2 24.95 -50.41 -18.39
C VAL A 2 25.14 -48.89 -18.52
N ILE A 3 26.35 -48.46 -18.88
CA ILE A 3 26.68 -47.06 -19.11
C ILE A 3 26.80 -46.86 -20.62
N LEU A 4 25.95 -45.98 -21.15
CA LEU A 4 25.94 -45.68 -22.57
C LEU A 4 26.76 -44.40 -22.86
N PRO A 5 27.44 -44.31 -24.01
CA PRO A 5 28.06 -43.10 -24.48
C PRO A 5 27.05 -42.00 -24.76
N PRO A 6 27.46 -40.69 -24.71
CA PRO A 6 26.53 -39.53 -24.84
C PRO A 6 25.71 -39.51 -26.13
N GLU A 7 26.20 -40.05 -27.22
CA GLU A 7 25.50 -40.16 -28.52
C GLU A 7 24.18 -40.90 -28.46
N PHE A 8 24.01 -41.76 -27.46
CA PHE A 8 22.74 -42.49 -27.28
C PHE A 8 21.68 -41.72 -26.48
N ALA A 9 22.02 -40.56 -25.91
CA ALA A 9 21.09 -39.82 -25.08
C ALA A 9 19.79 -39.44 -25.81
N ASP A 10 19.87 -39.02 -27.08
CA ASP A 10 18.71 -38.74 -27.89
C ASP A 10 17.86 -39.98 -28.24
N ALA A 11 18.48 -41.09 -28.39
CA ALA A 11 17.78 -42.34 -28.71
C ALA A 11 16.95 -42.87 -27.52
N ILE A 12 17.41 -42.66 -26.30
CA ILE A 12 16.75 -43.18 -25.09
C ILE A 12 15.86 -42.19 -24.36
N ARG A 13 15.94 -40.87 -24.65
CA ARG A 13 15.31 -39.81 -23.86
C ARG A 13 13.79 -39.93 -23.75
N ASN A 14 13.12 -40.51 -24.74
CA ASN A 14 11.66 -40.67 -24.81
C ASN A 14 11.21 -42.13 -24.96
N ASP A 15 12.10 -43.08 -24.71
CA ASP A 15 11.81 -44.48 -24.82
C ASP A 15 10.88 -44.91 -23.67
N THR A 16 9.71 -45.45 -23.99
CA THR A 16 8.67 -45.85 -23.03
C THR A 16 9.00 -47.13 -22.27
N ASP A 17 9.96 -47.88 -22.76
CA ASP A 17 10.40 -49.15 -22.12
C ASP A 17 11.53 -48.90 -21.09
N LEU A 18 11.99 -47.62 -21.01
CA LEU A 18 13.02 -47.20 -20.05
C LEU A 18 12.38 -46.30 -18.96
N ASP A 19 12.06 -46.89 -17.81
CA ASP A 19 11.34 -46.21 -16.75
C ASP A 19 12.28 -45.68 -15.63
N PHE A 20 12.35 -44.38 -15.51
CA PHE A 20 13.15 -43.68 -14.50
C PHE A 20 12.67 -43.92 -13.07
N MET A 21 11.37 -43.95 -12.84
CA MET A 21 10.82 -44.09 -11.50
C MET A 21 11.02 -45.51 -10.93
N THR A 22 10.98 -46.52 -11.77
CA THR A 22 11.37 -47.88 -11.37
C THR A 22 12.83 -47.95 -10.92
N PHE A 23 13.73 -47.23 -11.60
CA PHE A 23 15.13 -47.10 -11.17
C PHE A 23 15.23 -46.41 -9.80
N VAL A 24 14.55 -45.28 -9.61
CA VAL A 24 14.53 -44.54 -8.33
C VAL A 24 14.00 -45.38 -7.19
N ASN A 25 12.87 -46.06 -7.39
CA ASN A 25 12.28 -46.96 -6.38
C ASN A 25 13.23 -48.08 -5.94
N GLY A 26 13.94 -48.67 -6.88
CA GLY A 26 14.93 -49.69 -6.57
C GLY A 26 16.15 -49.17 -5.79
N GLN A 27 16.56 -47.95 -6.06
CA GLN A 27 17.71 -47.31 -5.36
C GLN A 27 17.38 -46.84 -3.94
N PHE A 28 16.17 -46.31 -3.74
CA PHE A 28 15.79 -45.64 -2.49
C PHE A 28 14.79 -46.45 -1.64
N HIS A 29 14.52 -47.69 -2.00
CA HIS A 29 13.68 -48.62 -1.21
C HIS A 29 12.33 -48.01 -0.81
N SER A 30 11.63 -47.44 -1.77
CA SER A 30 10.40 -46.62 -1.55
C SER A 30 9.24 -47.40 -0.90
N GLU A 31 9.35 -48.74 -0.78
CA GLU A 31 8.38 -49.62 -0.10
C GLU A 31 8.56 -49.63 1.43
N ILE A 32 9.69 -49.10 1.95
CA ILE A 32 9.97 -49.07 3.39
C ILE A 32 9.28 -47.87 4.01
N PRO A 33 8.57 -48.01 5.16
CA PRO A 33 7.97 -46.89 5.88
C PRO A 33 8.98 -45.77 6.18
N GLY A 34 8.64 -44.50 5.82
CA GLY A 34 9.50 -43.33 5.90
C GLY A 34 10.21 -42.97 4.59
N PHE A 35 10.16 -43.87 3.57
CA PHE A 35 10.74 -43.65 2.25
C PHE A 35 9.67 -43.42 1.16
N GLU A 36 8.41 -43.23 1.55
CA GLU A 36 7.26 -43.05 0.63
C GLU A 36 7.43 -41.88 -0.32
N VAL A 37 8.21 -40.90 0.06
CA VAL A 37 8.55 -39.71 -0.78
C VAL A 37 9.08 -40.11 -2.16
N PHE A 38 9.86 -41.20 -2.24
CA PHE A 38 10.42 -41.71 -3.49
C PHE A 38 9.42 -42.48 -4.34
N ARG A 39 8.27 -42.84 -3.77
CA ARG A 39 7.19 -43.58 -4.46
C ARG A 39 6.13 -42.65 -5.07
N GLU A 40 6.02 -41.41 -4.57
CA GLU A 40 4.95 -40.51 -5.01
C GLU A 40 4.99 -40.19 -6.52
N GLY A 41 6.18 -40.11 -7.12
CA GLY A 41 6.33 -39.90 -8.55
C GLY A 41 5.94 -41.11 -9.43
N THR A 42 5.78 -42.30 -8.86
CA THR A 42 5.40 -43.51 -9.63
C THR A 42 3.91 -43.72 -9.78
N LYS A 43 3.11 -43.15 -8.87
CA LYS A 43 1.65 -43.33 -8.85
C LYS A 43 0.91 -42.31 -9.71
N THR A 44 1.43 -41.08 -9.78
CA THR A 44 0.81 -39.99 -10.52
C THR A 44 1.87 -39.03 -11.06
N THR A 45 1.58 -38.35 -12.16
CA THR A 45 2.43 -37.27 -12.67
C THR A 45 2.26 -35.97 -11.86
N LEU A 46 1.51 -35.98 -10.75
CA LEU A 46 1.10 -34.80 -10.01
C LEU A 46 2.28 -33.92 -9.58
N VAL A 47 3.34 -34.50 -9.02
CA VAL A 47 4.53 -33.76 -8.59
C VAL A 47 5.20 -33.11 -9.81
N THR A 48 5.40 -33.85 -10.88
CA THR A 48 6.00 -33.35 -12.13
C THR A 48 5.13 -32.26 -12.77
N ASP A 49 3.80 -32.44 -12.76
CA ASP A 49 2.86 -31.47 -13.32
C ASP A 49 2.80 -30.19 -12.48
N VAL A 50 2.82 -30.30 -11.15
CA VAL A 50 2.91 -29.15 -10.25
C VAL A 50 4.22 -28.39 -10.48
N VAL A 51 5.36 -29.09 -10.56
CA VAL A 51 6.65 -28.45 -10.83
C VAL A 51 6.64 -27.78 -12.21
N ARG A 52 6.25 -28.50 -13.25
CA ARG A 52 6.27 -28.00 -14.63
C ARG A 52 5.27 -26.86 -14.86
N VAL A 53 4.03 -26.99 -14.36
CA VAL A 53 2.95 -26.05 -14.67
C VAL A 53 2.85 -24.95 -13.61
N LYS A 54 2.93 -25.27 -12.32
CA LYS A 54 2.69 -24.29 -11.25
C LYS A 54 3.97 -23.61 -10.76
N ILE A 55 5.01 -24.37 -10.42
CA ILE A 55 6.25 -23.80 -9.89
C ILE A 55 6.99 -23.03 -10.99
N THR A 56 7.15 -23.63 -12.18
CA THR A 56 7.84 -22.96 -13.30
C THR A 56 7.08 -21.73 -13.78
N GLN A 57 5.74 -21.79 -13.90
CA GLN A 57 4.92 -20.62 -14.28
C GLN A 57 4.92 -19.52 -13.20
N SER A 58 5.18 -19.83 -11.94
CA SER A 58 5.29 -18.81 -10.88
C SER A 58 6.56 -17.96 -11.02
N LEU A 59 7.55 -18.41 -11.78
CA LEU A 59 8.80 -17.68 -12.07
C LEU A 59 8.72 -16.82 -13.34
N GLU A 60 7.61 -16.92 -14.09
CA GLU A 60 7.41 -16.12 -15.29
C GLU A 60 6.99 -14.68 -14.96
N TRP A 61 7.42 -13.75 -15.82
CA TRP A 61 6.99 -12.36 -15.74
C TRP A 61 5.51 -12.25 -16.10
N LYS A 62 4.71 -11.68 -15.19
CA LYS A 62 3.28 -11.39 -15.42
C LYS A 62 3.10 -9.90 -15.60
N GLU A 63 2.36 -9.52 -16.65
CA GLU A 63 2.05 -8.12 -16.94
C GLU A 63 0.68 -7.73 -16.37
N PHE A 64 0.61 -6.56 -15.73
CA PHE A 64 -0.63 -5.95 -15.28
C PHE A 64 -0.49 -4.43 -15.08
N VAL A 65 -1.62 -3.75 -14.90
CA VAL A 65 -1.65 -2.33 -14.57
C VAL A 65 -1.38 -2.17 -13.06
N LEU A 66 -0.33 -1.43 -12.69
CA LEU A 66 0.17 -1.40 -11.32
C LEU A 66 -0.80 -0.74 -10.33
N LYS A 67 -1.26 0.49 -10.62
CA LYS A 67 -2.03 1.30 -9.65
C LYS A 67 -3.32 0.64 -9.17
N PRO A 68 -4.18 0.04 -10.02
CA PRO A 68 -5.36 -0.70 -9.56
C PRO A 68 -5.03 -1.88 -8.65
N THR A 69 -3.94 -2.60 -8.95
CA THR A 69 -3.50 -3.75 -8.14
C THR A 69 -3.02 -3.30 -6.75
N LEU A 70 -2.28 -2.17 -6.69
CA LEU A 70 -1.88 -1.58 -5.42
C LEU A 70 -3.06 -1.01 -4.64
N LEU A 71 -4.08 -0.50 -5.33
CA LEU A 71 -5.32 -0.03 -4.69
C LEU A 71 -6.01 -1.17 -3.93
N ASP A 72 -6.08 -2.36 -4.51
CA ASP A 72 -6.61 -3.54 -3.83
C ASP A 72 -5.76 -3.95 -2.63
N LEU A 73 -4.43 -3.89 -2.75
CA LEU A 73 -3.51 -4.18 -1.65
C LEU A 73 -3.68 -3.19 -0.50
N VAL A 74 -3.59 -1.90 -0.77
CA VAL A 74 -3.70 -0.83 0.24
C VAL A 74 -5.09 -0.85 0.90
N ALA A 75 -6.17 -1.04 0.12
CA ALA A 75 -7.52 -1.17 0.67
C ALA A 75 -7.62 -2.30 1.71
N ARG A 76 -6.97 -3.45 1.47
CA ARG A 76 -6.94 -4.59 2.41
C ARG A 76 -6.10 -4.30 3.65
N ILE A 77 -4.91 -3.71 3.48
CA ILE A 77 -4.02 -3.35 4.61
C ILE A 77 -4.72 -2.32 5.50
N SER A 78 -5.22 -1.23 4.92
CA SER A 78 -5.95 -0.19 5.66
C SER A 78 -7.21 -0.75 6.33
N ALA A 79 -7.98 -1.62 5.65
CA ALA A 79 -9.17 -2.24 6.23
C ALA A 79 -8.84 -3.11 7.45
N ARG A 80 -7.68 -3.76 7.49
CA ARG A 80 -7.22 -4.54 8.66
C ARG A 80 -7.04 -3.65 9.89
N VAL A 81 -6.51 -2.45 9.70
CA VAL A 81 -6.32 -1.45 10.76
C VAL A 81 -7.64 -0.78 11.13
N PHE A 82 -8.53 -0.56 10.17
CA PHE A 82 -9.76 0.18 10.41
C PHE A 82 -10.89 -0.68 10.99
N LEU A 83 -11.08 -1.90 10.48
CA LEU A 83 -12.18 -2.79 10.88
C LEU A 83 -11.73 -4.05 11.65
N GLY A 84 -10.45 -4.24 11.86
CA GLY A 84 -9.93 -5.44 12.50
C GLY A 84 -9.97 -6.68 11.59
N GLU A 85 -9.85 -7.86 12.21
CA GLU A 85 -9.79 -9.13 11.46
C GLU A 85 -11.12 -9.52 10.85
N GLU A 86 -12.20 -9.28 11.57
CA GLU A 86 -13.54 -9.70 11.17
C GLU A 86 -14.03 -8.94 9.92
N GLY A 87 -13.74 -7.64 9.84
CA GLY A 87 -14.25 -6.76 8.78
C GLY A 87 -13.32 -6.58 7.57
N CYS A 88 -12.01 -6.80 7.73
CA CYS A 88 -11.02 -6.41 6.73
C CYS A 88 -11.10 -7.18 5.40
N ARG A 89 -11.73 -8.35 5.38
CA ARG A 89 -11.90 -9.18 4.19
C ARG A 89 -13.29 -9.10 3.57
N ASN A 90 -14.19 -8.28 4.14
CA ASN A 90 -15.53 -8.10 3.60
C ASN A 90 -15.46 -7.49 2.19
N PRO A 91 -15.92 -8.19 1.13
CA PRO A 91 -15.75 -7.72 -0.25
C PRO A 91 -16.57 -6.45 -0.54
N ALA A 92 -17.73 -6.28 0.10
CA ALA A 92 -18.55 -5.08 -0.04
C ALA A 92 -17.86 -3.87 0.62
N TRP A 93 -17.22 -4.05 1.78
CA TRP A 93 -16.40 -3.00 2.40
C TRP A 93 -15.22 -2.60 1.51
N LEU A 94 -14.45 -3.58 1.02
CA LEU A 94 -13.31 -3.31 0.13
C LEU A 94 -13.74 -2.61 -1.17
N LYS A 95 -14.93 -2.89 -1.67
CA LYS A 95 -15.50 -2.16 -2.80
C LYS A 95 -15.79 -0.71 -2.44
N ILE A 96 -16.48 -0.48 -1.31
CA ILE A 96 -16.83 0.88 -0.84
C ILE A 96 -15.57 1.72 -0.64
N THR A 97 -14.53 1.20 -0.01
CA THR A 97 -13.28 1.96 0.27
C THR A 97 -12.59 2.46 -1.01
N LYS A 98 -12.79 1.78 -2.12
CA LYS A 98 -12.24 2.16 -3.44
C LYS A 98 -13.16 3.09 -4.21
N GLU A 99 -14.47 2.82 -4.22
CA GLU A 99 -15.43 3.50 -5.09
C GLU A 99 -16.01 4.77 -4.46
N TYR A 100 -16.27 4.79 -3.14
CA TYR A 100 -16.88 5.93 -2.47
C TYR A 100 -16.14 7.24 -2.71
N THR A 101 -14.81 7.23 -2.63
CA THR A 101 -13.99 8.43 -2.83
C THR A 101 -14.18 8.99 -4.23
N VAL A 102 -14.08 8.13 -5.24
CA VAL A 102 -14.24 8.52 -6.65
C VAL A 102 -15.65 9.08 -6.90
N ASP A 103 -16.68 8.34 -6.47
CA ASP A 103 -18.07 8.75 -6.64
C ASP A 103 -18.41 10.04 -5.90
N ALA A 104 -17.86 10.23 -4.70
CA ALA A 104 -18.06 11.46 -3.93
C ALA A 104 -17.40 12.68 -4.60
N PHE A 105 -16.20 12.52 -5.16
CA PHE A 105 -15.56 13.60 -5.93
C PHE A 105 -16.33 13.92 -7.20
N ILE A 106 -16.76 12.91 -7.97
CA ILE A 106 -17.57 13.09 -9.18
C ILE A 106 -18.90 13.77 -8.82
N ALA A 107 -19.59 13.32 -7.78
CA ALA A 107 -20.83 13.94 -7.30
C ALA A 107 -20.60 15.41 -6.89
N GLY A 108 -19.48 15.70 -6.21
CA GLY A 108 -19.12 17.08 -5.85
C GLY A 108 -18.86 17.97 -7.07
N VAL A 109 -18.21 17.45 -8.12
CA VAL A 109 -18.03 18.17 -9.39
C VAL A 109 -19.38 18.42 -10.06
N GLU A 110 -20.23 17.42 -10.14
CA GLU A 110 -21.57 17.53 -10.71
C GLU A 110 -22.42 18.57 -9.99
N LEU A 111 -22.46 18.53 -8.67
CA LEU A 111 -23.20 19.50 -7.86
C LEU A 111 -22.73 20.94 -8.06
N ARG A 112 -21.44 21.17 -8.33
CA ARG A 112 -20.91 22.51 -8.58
C ARG A 112 -21.45 23.17 -9.85
N LYS A 113 -22.00 22.40 -10.80
CA LYS A 113 -22.64 22.92 -12.01
C LYS A 113 -23.96 23.63 -11.72
N TYR A 114 -24.54 23.44 -10.54
CA TYR A 114 -25.82 24.02 -10.13
C TYR A 114 -25.62 25.16 -9.11
N PRO A 115 -26.48 26.18 -9.12
CA PRO A 115 -26.49 27.22 -8.09
C PRO A 115 -26.63 26.65 -6.68
N PRO A 116 -25.99 27.28 -5.65
CA PRO A 116 -25.98 26.75 -4.28
C PRO A 116 -27.35 26.36 -3.71
N GLY A 117 -28.38 27.19 -3.92
CA GLY A 117 -29.73 26.95 -3.41
C GLY A 117 -30.39 25.72 -4.02
N ILE A 118 -30.15 25.43 -5.30
CA ILE A 118 -30.74 24.28 -6.01
C ILE A 118 -30.06 22.98 -5.61
N ARG A 119 -28.80 23.01 -5.14
CA ARG A 119 -28.03 21.80 -4.78
C ARG A 119 -28.73 20.96 -3.71
N HIS A 120 -29.45 21.60 -2.78
CA HIS A 120 -30.21 20.93 -1.71
C HIS A 120 -31.40 20.11 -2.21
N VAL A 121 -31.84 20.33 -3.44
CA VAL A 121 -32.93 19.60 -4.08
C VAL A 121 -32.42 18.65 -5.14
N ILE A 122 -31.57 19.17 -6.05
CA ILE A 122 -31.15 18.40 -7.23
C ILE A 122 -30.33 17.16 -6.89
N HIS A 123 -29.59 17.14 -5.74
CA HIS A 123 -28.80 15.99 -5.33
C HIS A 123 -29.62 14.70 -5.14
N TRP A 124 -30.95 14.82 -4.91
CA TRP A 124 -31.83 13.65 -4.80
C TRP A 124 -32.02 12.93 -6.14
N PHE A 125 -31.89 13.66 -7.24
CA PHE A 125 -32.14 13.16 -8.60
C PHE A 125 -30.84 12.76 -9.32
N LEU A 126 -29.69 13.31 -8.94
CA LEU A 126 -28.41 13.01 -9.56
C LEU A 126 -27.94 11.56 -9.27
N PRO A 127 -27.64 10.76 -10.32
CA PRO A 127 -27.18 9.38 -10.15
C PRO A 127 -25.93 9.27 -9.28
N GLN A 128 -24.99 10.18 -9.43
CA GLN A 128 -23.73 10.22 -8.66
C GLN A 128 -24.01 10.41 -7.16
N CYS A 129 -24.94 11.29 -6.79
CA CYS A 129 -25.34 11.49 -5.40
C CYS A 129 -26.11 10.28 -4.84
N LYS A 130 -26.86 9.57 -5.69
CA LYS A 130 -27.54 8.32 -5.29
C LYS A 130 -26.49 7.23 -5.00
N ALA A 131 -25.44 7.10 -5.83
CA ALA A 131 -24.35 6.15 -5.61
C ALA A 131 -23.64 6.41 -4.28
N VAL A 132 -23.27 7.66 -3.96
CA VAL A 132 -22.66 8.04 -2.68
C VAL A 132 -23.52 7.64 -1.50
N ARG A 133 -24.86 7.89 -1.56
CA ARG A 133 -25.79 7.46 -0.50
C ARG A 133 -25.88 5.93 -0.38
N ALA A 134 -25.87 5.22 -1.49
CA ALA A 134 -25.89 3.76 -1.50
C ALA A 134 -24.65 3.17 -0.83
N HIS A 135 -23.46 3.69 -1.13
CA HIS A 135 -22.21 3.31 -0.44
C HIS A 135 -22.31 3.56 1.07
N GLN A 136 -22.81 4.73 1.46
CA GLN A 136 -22.98 5.09 2.88
C GLN A 136 -23.93 4.15 3.60
N GLN A 137 -25.06 3.79 2.96
CA GLN A 137 -26.02 2.84 3.56
C GLN A 137 -25.43 1.43 3.68
N THR A 138 -24.72 0.96 2.65
CA THR A 138 -24.05 -0.35 2.71
C THR A 138 -22.98 -0.37 3.81
N ALA A 139 -22.21 0.71 3.95
CA ALA A 139 -21.21 0.83 5.01
C ALA A 139 -21.86 0.80 6.40
N ARG A 140 -23.00 1.48 6.60
CA ARG A 140 -23.75 1.43 7.88
C ARG A 140 -24.19 0.01 8.22
N ASN A 141 -24.68 -0.74 7.24
CA ASN A 141 -25.09 -2.12 7.46
C ASN A 141 -23.90 -2.97 7.93
N ILE A 142 -22.77 -2.90 7.21
CA ILE A 142 -21.54 -3.65 7.53
C ILE A 142 -21.01 -3.26 8.93
N ILE A 143 -20.89 -1.98 9.22
CA ILE A 143 -20.36 -1.52 10.51
C ILE A 143 -21.30 -1.89 11.66
N ASN A 144 -22.61 -1.80 11.48
CA ASN A 144 -23.58 -2.22 12.49
C ASN A 144 -23.50 -3.73 12.75
N GLU A 145 -23.28 -4.56 11.73
CA GLU A 145 -23.04 -6.00 11.87
C GLU A 145 -21.77 -6.27 12.69
N VAL A 146 -20.67 -5.58 12.39
CA VAL A 146 -19.41 -5.69 13.15
C VAL A 146 -19.61 -5.29 14.61
N LEU A 147 -20.24 -4.15 14.88
CA LEU A 147 -20.50 -3.66 16.24
C LEU A 147 -21.40 -4.60 17.02
N HIS A 148 -22.45 -5.14 16.37
CA HIS A 148 -23.36 -6.11 16.98
C HIS A 148 -22.63 -7.41 17.34
N ALA A 149 -21.83 -7.95 16.41
CA ALA A 149 -21.07 -9.18 16.64
C ALA A 149 -20.08 -9.02 17.82
N ARG A 150 -19.38 -7.89 17.89
CA ARG A 150 -18.47 -7.56 19.01
C ARG A 150 -19.21 -7.48 20.34
N LYS A 151 -20.36 -6.82 20.36
CA LYS A 151 -21.16 -6.71 21.57
C LYS A 151 -21.66 -8.08 22.07
N VAL A 152 -22.10 -8.96 21.18
CA VAL A 152 -22.50 -10.33 21.51
C VAL A 152 -21.32 -11.13 22.07
N GLU A 153 -20.15 -11.09 21.40
CA GLU A 153 -18.93 -11.76 21.85
C GLU A 153 -18.52 -11.27 23.25
N ASP A 154 -18.54 -9.97 23.49
CA ASP A 154 -18.14 -9.39 24.77
C ASP A 154 -19.13 -9.73 25.89
N GLN A 155 -20.44 -9.79 25.59
CA GLN A 155 -21.46 -10.26 26.55
C GLN A 155 -21.27 -11.74 26.91
N GLN A 156 -21.00 -12.59 25.96
CA GLN A 156 -20.71 -14.01 26.19
C GLN A 156 -19.49 -14.18 27.09
N ARG A 157 -18.40 -13.49 26.79
CA ARG A 157 -17.18 -13.52 27.60
C ARG A 157 -17.42 -13.06 29.05
N LEU A 158 -18.19 -11.99 29.22
CA LEU A 158 -18.57 -11.50 30.56
C LEU A 158 -19.41 -12.52 31.33
N ALA A 159 -20.33 -13.24 30.66
CA ALA A 159 -21.12 -14.33 31.28
C ALA A 159 -20.25 -15.52 31.71
N GLU A 160 -19.11 -15.73 31.03
CA GLU A 160 -18.09 -16.74 31.37
C GLU A 160 -17.08 -16.24 32.43
N GLY A 161 -17.24 -15.02 32.96
CA GLY A 161 -16.33 -14.41 33.93
C GLY A 161 -15.02 -13.87 33.32
N LEU A 162 -14.97 -13.76 31.99
CA LEU A 162 -13.82 -13.24 31.25
C LEU A 162 -14.00 -11.75 30.97
N LYS A 163 -12.88 -11.04 30.77
CA LYS A 163 -12.91 -9.64 30.30
C LYS A 163 -13.34 -9.56 28.82
N PRO A 164 -13.94 -8.42 28.39
CA PRO A 164 -14.13 -8.14 26.97
C PRO A 164 -12.88 -8.37 26.16
N LYS A 165 -13.02 -8.74 24.90
CA LYS A 165 -11.90 -8.98 24.01
C LYS A 165 -11.18 -7.66 23.70
N ALA A 166 -9.89 -7.61 23.97
CA ALA A 166 -9.07 -6.48 23.55
C ALA A 166 -8.94 -6.47 22.01
N ARG A 167 -9.31 -5.38 21.38
CA ARG A 167 -9.19 -5.17 19.92
C ARG A 167 -8.29 -3.98 19.66
N ASN A 168 -7.46 -4.08 18.62
CA ASN A 168 -6.51 -3.03 18.27
C ASN A 168 -6.80 -2.54 16.85
N ASP A 169 -7.93 -1.85 16.70
CA ASP A 169 -8.39 -1.30 15.42
C ASP A 169 -9.15 0.03 15.61
N ALA A 170 -9.42 0.73 14.50
CA ALA A 170 -10.01 2.05 14.56
C ALA A 170 -11.47 2.03 15.10
N VAL A 171 -12.22 0.93 14.97
CA VAL A 171 -13.54 0.83 15.57
C VAL A 171 -13.45 0.96 17.10
N GLU A 172 -12.54 0.20 17.71
CA GLU A 172 -12.30 0.25 19.15
C GLU A 172 -11.71 1.61 19.59
N TRP A 173 -10.77 2.17 18.83
CA TRP A 173 -10.17 3.47 19.16
C TRP A 173 -11.18 4.61 19.12
N PHE A 174 -12.13 4.61 18.17
CA PHE A 174 -13.19 5.62 18.13
C PHE A 174 -14.12 5.49 19.33
N GLU A 175 -14.49 4.28 19.72
CA GLU A 175 -15.33 4.04 20.91
C GLU A 175 -14.66 4.57 22.18
N GLN A 176 -13.38 4.22 22.38
CA GLN A 176 -12.58 4.69 23.52
C GLN A 176 -12.46 6.23 23.55
N MET A 177 -12.20 6.85 22.37
CA MET A 177 -12.01 8.29 22.27
C MET A 177 -13.32 9.09 22.26
N ALA A 178 -14.42 8.47 21.91
CA ALA A 178 -15.73 9.10 21.94
C ALA A 178 -16.13 9.52 23.38
N LYS A 179 -15.76 8.72 24.39
CA LYS A 179 -16.07 9.02 25.81
C LYS A 179 -17.54 9.40 26.01
N GLY A 180 -18.45 8.63 25.38
CA GLY A 180 -19.89 8.86 25.42
C GLY A 180 -20.43 9.93 24.46
N ARG A 181 -19.59 10.56 23.65
CA ARG A 181 -20.06 11.45 22.56
C ARG A 181 -20.72 10.63 21.46
N ASN A 182 -21.89 11.09 21.01
CA ASN A 182 -22.57 10.44 19.89
C ASN A 182 -21.82 10.67 18.57
N TYR A 183 -21.62 9.62 17.79
CA TYR A 183 -21.00 9.67 16.47
C TYR A 183 -21.54 8.56 15.56
N ASP A 184 -21.49 8.76 14.25
CA ASP A 184 -21.84 7.73 13.25
C ASP A 184 -20.58 6.91 12.93
N ALA A 185 -20.50 5.70 13.48
CA ALA A 185 -19.37 4.81 13.31
C ALA A 185 -19.06 4.50 11.83
N ALA A 186 -20.08 4.34 10.99
CA ALA A 186 -19.89 4.09 9.56
C ALA A 186 -19.29 5.30 8.85
N THR A 187 -19.79 6.49 9.15
CA THR A 187 -19.29 7.74 8.55
C THR A 187 -17.81 7.97 8.89
N VAL A 188 -17.37 7.75 10.13
CA VAL A 188 -15.95 7.94 10.49
C VAL A 188 -15.05 6.89 9.87
N GLN A 189 -15.51 5.65 9.71
CA GLN A 189 -14.75 4.61 9.03
C GLN A 189 -14.60 4.89 7.52
N ILE A 190 -15.65 5.36 6.85
CA ILE A 190 -15.56 5.82 5.46
C ILE A 190 -14.60 7.01 5.34
N ALA A 191 -14.66 7.97 6.26
CA ALA A 191 -13.78 9.13 6.25
C ALA A 191 -12.30 8.73 6.37
N LEU A 192 -11.97 7.75 7.23
CA LEU A 192 -10.62 7.19 7.31
C LEU A 192 -10.20 6.54 5.99
N ALA A 193 -11.07 5.68 5.42
CA ALA A 193 -10.79 5.00 4.17
C ALA A 193 -10.60 5.99 3.00
N MET A 194 -11.45 7.01 2.90
CA MET A 194 -11.36 8.08 1.91
C MET A 194 -10.03 8.84 1.99
N ALA A 195 -9.58 9.14 3.21
CA ALA A 195 -8.33 9.86 3.42
C ALA A 195 -7.09 9.00 3.13
N ALA A 196 -7.13 7.70 3.44
CA ALA A 196 -5.95 6.82 3.43
C ALA A 196 -5.77 6.06 2.11
N VAL A 197 -6.82 5.41 1.58
CA VAL A 197 -6.64 4.36 0.56
C VAL A 197 -6.08 4.91 -0.75
N HIS A 198 -6.70 5.93 -1.32
CA HIS A 198 -6.26 6.47 -2.62
C HIS A 198 -4.93 7.23 -2.54
N THR A 199 -4.72 8.01 -1.49
CA THR A 199 -3.50 8.81 -1.32
C THR A 199 -2.27 7.95 -1.05
N THR A 200 -2.40 6.91 -0.23
CA THR A 200 -1.33 5.93 0.03
C THR A 200 -1.03 5.10 -1.22
N THR A 201 -2.07 4.65 -1.94
CA THR A 201 -1.92 3.94 -3.22
C THR A 201 -1.17 4.79 -4.24
N ASP A 202 -1.50 6.06 -4.33
CA ASP A 202 -0.89 7.00 -5.26
C ASP A 202 0.60 7.17 -5.00
N LEU A 203 0.99 7.41 -3.75
CA LEU A 203 2.40 7.54 -3.37
C LEU A 203 3.17 6.22 -3.52
N LEU A 204 2.59 5.09 -3.12
CA LEU A 204 3.20 3.76 -3.30
C LEU A 204 3.41 3.44 -4.80
N SER A 205 2.42 3.75 -5.65
CA SER A 205 2.52 3.55 -7.10
C SER A 205 3.65 4.39 -7.70
N GLN A 206 3.70 5.68 -7.36
CA GLN A 206 4.76 6.57 -7.83
C GLN A 206 6.13 6.07 -7.38
N THR A 207 6.26 5.70 -6.10
CA THR A 207 7.53 5.17 -5.55
C THR A 207 8.01 3.94 -6.30
N LEU A 208 7.12 2.98 -6.61
CA LEU A 208 7.49 1.80 -7.38
C LEU A 208 7.82 2.14 -8.84
N TYR A 209 7.14 3.10 -9.48
CA TYR A 209 7.51 3.56 -10.82
C TYR A 209 8.91 4.18 -10.82
N ASP A 210 9.24 4.98 -9.83
CA ASP A 210 10.56 5.62 -9.71
C ASP A 210 11.65 4.57 -9.45
N ILE A 211 11.42 3.60 -8.55
CA ILE A 211 12.34 2.48 -8.31
C ILE A 211 12.56 1.67 -9.59
N MET A 212 11.52 1.39 -10.39
CA MET A 212 11.67 0.65 -11.65
C MET A 212 12.41 1.44 -12.74
N GLN A 213 12.40 2.76 -12.67
CA GLN A 213 13.20 3.63 -13.54
C GLN A 213 14.66 3.76 -13.09
N HIS A 214 14.93 3.43 -11.81
CA HIS A 214 16.24 3.48 -11.15
C HIS A 214 16.57 2.14 -10.50
N PRO A 215 16.69 1.04 -11.30
CA PRO A 215 16.86 -0.32 -10.78
C PRO A 215 18.13 -0.54 -9.96
N GLU A 216 19.13 0.32 -10.09
CA GLU A 216 20.38 0.30 -9.33
C GLU A 216 20.18 0.46 -7.82
N ILE A 217 19.04 1.06 -7.38
CA ILE A 217 18.76 1.25 -5.95
C ILE A 217 18.19 0.01 -5.27
N VAL A 218 17.66 -0.95 -6.05
CA VAL A 218 16.90 -2.10 -5.52
C VAL A 218 17.76 -2.95 -4.59
N THR A 219 19.02 -3.20 -4.95
CA THR A 219 19.95 -3.99 -4.13
C THR A 219 20.16 -3.35 -2.76
N ALA A 220 20.44 -2.05 -2.72
CA ALA A 220 20.64 -1.33 -1.45
C ALA A 220 19.36 -1.30 -0.59
N LEU A 221 18.18 -1.17 -1.20
CA LEU A 221 16.91 -1.25 -0.49
C LEU A 221 16.68 -2.63 0.13
N ARG A 222 16.95 -3.70 -0.62
CA ARG A 222 16.83 -5.08 -0.12
C ARG A 222 17.81 -5.35 1.03
N GLU A 223 19.04 -4.89 0.90
CA GLU A 223 20.07 -5.00 1.95
C GLU A 223 19.67 -4.25 3.23
N GLU A 224 19.16 -3.01 3.11
CA GLU A 224 18.63 -2.27 4.25
C GLU A 224 17.49 -3.03 4.93
N ILE A 225 16.50 -3.48 4.15
CA ILE A 225 15.34 -4.20 4.67
C ILE A 225 15.78 -5.48 5.38
N ALA A 226 16.61 -6.31 4.73
CA ALA A 226 17.08 -7.56 5.30
C ALA A 226 17.86 -7.33 6.60
N THR A 227 18.76 -6.35 6.61
CA THR A 227 19.57 -6.04 7.81
C THR A 227 18.70 -5.54 8.96
N VAL A 228 17.85 -4.55 8.69
CA VAL A 228 17.04 -3.93 9.76
C VAL A 228 16.02 -4.91 10.31
N ILE A 229 15.29 -5.64 9.48
CA ILE A 229 14.27 -6.57 9.95
C ILE A 229 14.89 -7.79 10.65
N SER A 230 16.06 -8.28 10.22
CA SER A 230 16.76 -9.36 10.91
C SER A 230 17.25 -8.95 12.31
N GLN A 231 17.60 -7.68 12.49
CA GLN A 231 18.11 -7.19 13.78
C GLN A 231 17.03 -6.76 14.77
N GLU A 232 15.96 -6.15 14.26
CA GLU A 232 14.95 -5.47 15.09
C GLU A 232 13.60 -6.21 15.13
N GLY A 233 13.39 -7.22 14.26
CA GLY A 233 12.05 -7.79 14.06
C GLY A 233 11.07 -6.80 13.40
N TRP A 234 9.76 -7.10 13.50
CA TRP A 234 8.68 -6.23 13.00
C TRP A 234 8.23 -5.21 14.07
N GLU A 235 9.19 -4.53 14.66
CA GLU A 235 8.92 -3.51 15.66
C GLU A 235 8.75 -2.11 15.04
N LYS A 236 8.06 -1.22 15.73
CA LYS A 236 7.91 0.19 15.29
C LYS A 236 9.27 0.87 15.09
N THR A 237 10.27 0.51 15.88
CA THR A 237 11.65 0.99 15.79
C THR A 237 12.33 0.57 14.50
N ALA A 238 12.03 -0.63 13.97
CA ALA A 238 12.55 -1.10 12.69
C ALA A 238 12.13 -0.17 11.55
N LEU A 239 10.84 0.21 11.48
CA LEU A 239 10.34 1.12 10.44
C LEU A 239 11.03 2.49 10.47
N TYR A 240 11.47 2.95 11.65
CA TYR A 240 12.26 4.18 11.78
C TYR A 240 13.69 4.01 11.23
N LYS A 241 14.29 2.82 11.39
CA LYS A 241 15.64 2.51 10.92
C LYS A 241 15.75 2.28 9.41
N LEU A 242 14.65 2.05 8.71
CA LEU A 242 14.57 2.00 7.25
C LEU A 242 14.77 3.40 6.65
N LYS A 243 15.99 3.92 6.71
CA LYS A 243 16.31 5.32 6.36
C LYS A 243 16.40 5.55 4.87
N LEU A 244 16.95 4.60 4.10
CA LEU A 244 17.01 4.66 2.63
C LEU A 244 15.60 4.49 2.05
N THR A 245 14.84 3.52 2.54
CA THR A 245 13.43 3.33 2.16
C THR A 245 12.62 4.60 2.41
N ASP A 246 12.80 5.25 3.56
CA ASP A 246 12.17 6.54 3.89
C ASP A 246 12.56 7.65 2.91
N SER A 247 13.85 7.72 2.55
CA SER A 247 14.39 8.69 1.61
C SER A 247 13.81 8.52 0.21
N VAL A 248 13.73 7.29 -0.28
CA VAL A 248 13.16 6.93 -1.59
C VAL A 248 11.69 7.35 -1.68
N ILE A 249 10.88 7.03 -0.68
CA ILE A 249 9.46 7.42 -0.67
C ILE A 249 9.32 8.94 -0.66
N LYS A 250 10.11 9.63 0.18
CA LYS A 250 10.08 11.09 0.27
C LYS A 250 10.51 11.77 -1.02
N GLU A 251 11.49 11.22 -1.73
CA GLU A 251 11.93 11.75 -3.02
C GLU A 251 10.84 11.58 -4.09
N SER A 252 10.20 10.43 -4.16
CA SER A 252 9.05 10.23 -5.05
C SER A 252 7.92 11.20 -4.74
N GLN A 253 7.66 11.49 -3.46
CA GLN A 253 6.69 12.49 -3.04
C GLN A 253 7.13 13.93 -3.40
N ARG A 254 8.42 14.23 -3.39
CA ARG A 254 8.96 15.53 -3.82
C ARG A 254 8.77 15.76 -5.31
N ILE A 255 9.15 14.76 -6.12
CA ILE A 255 9.03 14.84 -7.59
C ILE A 255 7.55 14.95 -7.99
N LYS A 256 6.68 14.17 -7.36
CA LYS A 256 5.24 14.15 -7.61
C LYS A 256 4.46 14.26 -6.29
N PRO A 257 4.29 15.47 -5.75
CA PRO A 257 3.38 15.67 -4.61
C PRO A 257 1.92 15.40 -5.02
N PRO A 258 1.06 15.06 -4.07
CA PRO A 258 -0.36 14.81 -4.38
C PRO A 258 -1.08 16.06 -4.89
N ASN A 259 -0.57 17.25 -4.54
CA ASN A 259 -1.12 18.53 -4.98
C ASN A 259 0.00 19.55 -5.22
N VAL A 260 -0.13 20.36 -6.28
CA VAL A 260 0.77 21.50 -6.55
C VAL A 260 0.45 22.73 -5.72
N VAL A 261 -0.71 22.76 -5.07
CA VAL A 261 -1.13 23.76 -4.07
C VAL A 261 -1.65 23.02 -2.85
N SER A 262 -1.09 23.33 -1.68
CA SER A 262 -1.44 22.71 -0.40
C SER A 262 -1.87 23.79 0.60
N MET A 263 -2.11 23.42 1.86
CA MET A 263 -2.46 24.33 2.96
C MET A 263 -3.66 25.24 2.66
N ASN A 264 -4.66 24.71 1.94
CA ASN A 264 -5.86 25.46 1.57
C ASN A 264 -6.61 25.98 2.81
N ARG A 265 -7.00 27.26 2.81
CA ARG A 265 -7.73 27.94 3.90
C ARG A 265 -8.75 28.94 3.35
N VAL A 266 -9.66 29.34 4.21
CA VAL A 266 -10.51 30.52 4.00
C VAL A 266 -10.18 31.54 5.08
N ALA A 267 -9.94 32.78 4.69
CA ALA A 267 -9.72 33.87 5.62
C ALA A 267 -11.05 34.23 6.32
N MET A 268 -11.15 33.99 7.62
CA MET A 268 -12.37 34.27 8.40
C MET A 268 -12.50 35.77 8.79
N LYS A 269 -11.41 36.53 8.67
CA LYS A 269 -11.27 37.96 8.83
C LYS A 269 -10.12 38.44 7.97
N ASP A 270 -9.91 39.73 7.85
CA ASP A 270 -8.72 40.26 7.18
C ASP A 270 -7.45 39.76 7.88
N VAL A 271 -6.51 39.27 7.10
CA VAL A 271 -5.23 38.70 7.60
C VAL A 271 -4.09 39.50 6.99
N LYS A 272 -3.32 40.16 7.83
CA LYS A 272 -2.09 40.88 7.41
C LYS A 272 -0.92 39.87 7.33
N LEU A 273 -0.24 39.82 6.20
CA LEU A 273 0.95 39.02 5.98
C LEU A 273 2.22 39.77 6.45
N PRO A 274 3.36 39.05 6.62
CA PRO A 274 4.63 39.64 7.08
C PRO A 274 5.17 40.74 6.16
N ASP A 275 4.89 40.70 4.86
CA ASP A 275 5.26 41.71 3.85
C ASP A 275 4.34 42.95 3.85
N GLY A 276 3.33 42.95 4.75
CA GLY A 276 2.36 44.03 4.88
C GLY A 276 1.12 43.88 3.99
N SER A 277 1.07 42.95 3.06
CA SER A 277 -0.12 42.67 2.24
C SER A 277 -1.29 42.18 3.09
N ILE A 278 -2.53 42.43 2.64
CA ILE A 278 -3.74 42.06 3.35
C ILE A 278 -4.52 41.06 2.51
N ILE A 279 -4.85 39.93 3.11
CA ILE A 279 -5.79 38.93 2.57
C ILE A 279 -7.17 39.30 3.11
N PRO A 280 -8.14 39.71 2.27
CA PRO A 280 -9.48 40.05 2.72
C PRO A 280 -10.25 38.84 3.30
N ALA A 281 -11.14 39.13 4.23
CA ALA A 281 -12.10 38.14 4.75
C ALA A 281 -12.86 37.46 3.61
N GLY A 282 -13.13 36.16 3.73
CA GLY A 282 -13.78 35.33 2.71
C GLY A 282 -12.86 34.82 1.58
N SER A 283 -11.63 35.32 1.47
CA SER A 283 -10.67 34.88 0.46
C SER A 283 -10.28 33.40 0.66
N LYS A 284 -10.23 32.63 -0.43
CA LYS A 284 -9.65 31.31 -0.44
C LYS A 284 -8.17 31.40 -0.78
N ILE A 285 -7.33 30.78 0.04
CA ILE A 285 -5.88 30.81 -0.11
C ILE A 285 -5.32 29.39 -0.15
N GLY A 286 -4.13 29.25 -0.71
CA GLY A 286 -3.33 28.02 -0.70
C GLY A 286 -1.86 28.39 -0.86
N VAL A 287 -0.99 27.47 -0.49
CA VAL A 287 0.48 27.61 -0.62
C VAL A 287 0.97 26.74 -1.77
N SER A 288 1.76 27.33 -2.67
CA SER A 288 2.36 26.63 -3.79
C SER A 288 3.43 25.64 -3.32
N ALA A 289 3.45 24.44 -3.91
CA ALA A 289 4.46 23.43 -3.67
C ALA A 289 5.77 23.65 -4.47
N HIS A 290 5.91 24.76 -5.18
CA HIS A 290 7.04 25.01 -6.12
C HIS A 290 8.41 24.86 -5.47
N ALA A 291 8.55 25.16 -4.17
CA ALA A 291 9.81 24.97 -3.44
C ALA A 291 10.35 23.52 -3.49
N MET A 292 9.48 22.55 -3.74
CA MET A 292 9.87 21.14 -3.91
C MET A 292 10.66 20.91 -5.22
N TRP A 293 10.57 21.85 -6.18
CA TRP A 293 11.27 21.80 -7.47
C TRP A 293 12.20 23.01 -7.69
N ASP A 294 12.43 23.80 -6.65
CA ASP A 294 13.25 25.02 -6.74
C ASP A 294 14.74 24.66 -6.65
N PRO A 295 15.57 25.05 -7.65
CA PRO A 295 17.01 24.82 -7.63
C PRO A 295 17.75 25.55 -6.50
N SER A 296 17.15 26.60 -5.92
CA SER A 296 17.70 27.27 -4.73
C SER A 296 17.54 26.42 -3.46
N VAL A 297 16.59 25.47 -3.45
CA VAL A 297 16.29 24.58 -2.32
C VAL A 297 16.91 23.20 -2.52
N HIS A 298 16.85 22.67 -3.73
CA HIS A 298 17.33 21.35 -4.07
C HIS A 298 18.31 21.39 -5.24
N SER A 299 19.48 20.79 -5.07
CA SER A 299 20.39 20.58 -6.21
C SER A 299 19.74 19.63 -7.21
N ASP A 300 19.78 19.97 -8.48
CA ASP A 300 19.17 19.22 -9.57
C ASP A 300 17.72 18.76 -9.25
N PRO A 301 16.80 19.71 -9.07
CA PRO A 301 15.45 19.41 -8.55
C PRO A 301 14.59 18.60 -9.54
N GLY A 302 14.95 18.58 -10.83
CA GLY A 302 14.27 17.82 -11.86
C GLY A 302 14.62 16.32 -11.85
N SER A 303 15.74 15.96 -11.24
CA SER A 303 16.21 14.57 -11.18
C SER A 303 15.76 13.90 -9.89
N TRP A 304 15.34 12.63 -10.02
CA TRP A 304 15.05 11.79 -8.87
C TRP A 304 16.36 11.23 -8.28
N ASP A 305 16.62 11.46 -6.99
CA ASP A 305 17.75 10.90 -6.24
C ASP A 305 17.23 10.22 -4.97
N GLY A 306 17.11 8.89 -4.98
CA GLY A 306 16.63 8.12 -3.84
C GLY A 306 17.47 8.29 -2.56
N TYR A 307 18.74 8.72 -2.69
CA TYR A 307 19.61 8.99 -1.56
C TYR A 307 19.55 10.44 -1.04
N ARG A 308 18.84 11.35 -1.70
CA ARG A 308 18.82 12.79 -1.37
C ARG A 308 18.58 13.04 0.11
N TRP A 309 17.49 12.52 0.65
CA TRP A 309 17.09 12.76 2.04
C TRP A 309 17.91 11.95 3.03
N LEU A 310 18.44 10.78 2.63
CA LEU A 310 19.38 10.02 3.43
C LEU A 310 20.69 10.80 3.63
N LYS A 311 21.27 11.36 2.56
CA LYS A 311 22.47 12.22 2.61
C LYS A 311 22.25 13.44 3.51
N MET A 312 21.09 14.09 3.42
CA MET A 312 20.75 15.24 4.29
C MET A 312 20.65 14.81 5.76
N ARG A 313 20.07 13.65 6.06
CA ARG A 313 19.97 13.12 7.43
C ARG A 313 21.31 12.68 8.03
N GLN A 314 22.34 12.48 7.22
CA GLN A 314 23.70 12.15 7.69
C GLN A 314 24.49 13.39 8.14
N GLN A 315 23.99 14.59 7.87
CA GLN A 315 24.61 15.84 8.33
C GLN A 315 24.32 16.03 9.81
N GLU A 316 25.29 16.55 10.56
CA GLU A 316 25.18 16.80 12.00
C GLU A 316 23.97 17.70 12.33
N GLY A 317 23.13 17.25 13.27
CA GLY A 317 21.92 17.93 13.70
C GLY A 317 20.73 17.80 12.74
N GLN A 318 20.86 17.08 11.61
CA GLN A 318 19.81 16.92 10.61
C GLN A 318 19.12 15.53 10.65
N GLU A 319 19.50 14.65 11.54
CA GLU A 319 19.11 13.23 11.58
C GLU A 319 17.58 13.03 11.61
N ASN A 320 16.88 13.97 12.27
CA ASN A 320 15.43 13.90 12.48
C ASN A 320 14.62 14.87 11.62
N LEU A 321 15.27 15.72 10.80
CA LEU A 321 14.59 16.80 10.06
C LEU A 321 14.08 16.38 8.69
N HIS A 322 14.64 15.34 8.09
CA HIS A 322 14.40 14.98 6.70
C HIS A 322 13.65 13.66 6.50
N GLN A 323 12.92 13.20 7.53
CA GLN A 323 12.08 12.01 7.44
C GLN A 323 10.86 12.25 6.53
N LEU A 324 10.31 11.20 5.95
CA LEU A 324 9.11 11.24 5.11
C LEU A 324 7.95 12.00 5.79
N ALA A 325 7.67 11.70 7.04
CA ALA A 325 6.58 12.33 7.79
C ALA A 325 6.89 13.76 8.30
N THR A 326 8.15 14.23 8.19
CA THR A 326 8.53 15.58 8.60
C THR A 326 8.15 16.59 7.52
N THR A 327 7.38 17.60 7.91
CA THR A 327 6.93 18.69 7.03
C THR A 327 7.74 19.96 7.28
N THR A 328 8.09 20.66 6.22
CA THR A 328 8.77 21.97 6.25
C THR A 328 8.11 22.89 5.24
N PRO A 329 8.36 24.22 5.28
CA PRO A 329 7.89 25.12 4.23
C PRO A 329 8.36 24.73 2.82
N GLN A 330 9.49 24.02 2.70
CA GLN A 330 10.05 23.55 1.44
C GLN A 330 9.52 22.18 1.02
N HIS A 331 8.80 21.45 1.92
CA HIS A 331 8.22 20.14 1.64
C HIS A 331 6.83 20.03 2.28
N ILE A 332 5.82 20.49 1.56
CA ILE A 332 4.43 20.63 2.04
C ILE A 332 3.47 19.57 1.49
N ALA A 333 3.98 18.42 1.03
CA ALA A 333 3.14 17.36 0.48
C ALA A 333 2.11 16.82 1.48
N PHE A 334 2.45 16.79 2.78
CA PHE A 334 1.53 16.52 3.88
C PHE A 334 0.94 17.79 4.53
N GLY A 335 0.98 18.93 3.84
CA GLY A 335 0.72 20.23 4.47
C GLY A 335 1.81 20.62 5.46
N HIS A 336 1.59 21.68 6.25
CA HIS A 336 2.52 22.13 7.28
C HIS A 336 1.78 22.82 8.43
N GLY A 337 2.37 22.76 9.65
CA GLY A 337 1.84 23.35 10.85
C GLY A 337 0.62 22.63 11.43
N LYS A 338 -0.26 23.37 12.13
CA LYS A 338 -1.41 22.83 12.88
C LYS A 338 -2.33 21.89 12.07
N HIS A 339 -2.45 22.12 10.79
CA HIS A 339 -3.32 21.36 9.89
C HIS A 339 -2.53 20.47 8.92
N SER A 340 -1.30 20.11 9.26
CA SER A 340 -0.60 19.04 8.54
C SER A 340 -1.37 17.72 8.64
N CYS A 341 -1.21 16.85 7.66
CA CYS A 341 -1.90 15.55 7.63
C CYS A 341 -1.71 14.79 8.93
N PRO A 342 -2.76 14.48 9.69
CA PRO A 342 -2.64 13.72 10.94
C PRO A 342 -2.23 12.26 10.68
N GLY A 343 -2.59 11.71 9.52
CA GLY A 343 -2.27 10.33 9.11
C GLY A 343 -0.90 10.13 8.46
N ARG A 344 -0.05 11.16 8.38
CA ARG A 344 1.24 11.06 7.69
C ARG A 344 2.19 9.98 8.23
N PHE A 345 2.16 9.74 9.54
CA PHE A 345 2.94 8.66 10.16
C PHE A 345 2.37 7.28 9.83
N PHE A 346 1.05 7.16 9.82
CA PHE A 346 0.36 5.93 9.39
C PHE A 346 0.68 5.61 7.93
N ALA A 347 0.50 6.57 7.02
CA ALA A 347 0.80 6.40 5.60
C ALA A 347 2.28 6.05 5.36
N ALA A 348 3.21 6.71 6.06
CA ALA A 348 4.64 6.40 5.96
C ALA A 348 4.94 4.95 6.37
N ASN A 349 4.37 4.48 7.47
CA ASN A 349 4.57 3.11 7.94
C ASN A 349 3.89 2.09 7.02
N GLU A 350 2.67 2.36 6.57
CA GLU A 350 1.93 1.48 5.65
C GLU A 350 2.70 1.28 4.34
N ILE A 351 3.22 2.35 3.74
CA ILE A 351 4.00 2.27 2.50
C ILE A 351 5.32 1.53 2.73
N LYS A 352 6.03 1.79 3.85
CA LYS A 352 7.27 1.07 4.18
C LYS A 352 7.03 -0.42 4.32
N ILE A 353 6.00 -0.83 5.06
CA ILE A 353 5.64 -2.25 5.22
C ILE A 353 5.32 -2.87 3.85
N ALA A 354 4.50 -2.21 3.04
CA ALA A 354 4.16 -2.69 1.71
C ALA A 354 5.41 -2.85 0.82
N LEU A 355 6.32 -1.86 0.81
CA LEU A 355 7.57 -1.93 0.05
C LEU A 355 8.50 -3.05 0.54
N CYS A 356 8.62 -3.25 1.85
CA CYS A 356 9.41 -4.37 2.39
C CYS A 356 8.91 -5.71 1.82
N PHE A 357 7.60 -5.97 1.91
CA PHE A 357 7.03 -7.21 1.38
C PHE A 357 7.14 -7.31 -0.14
N LEU A 358 6.90 -6.23 -0.86
CA LEU A 358 6.95 -6.22 -2.32
C LEU A 358 8.37 -6.43 -2.83
N LEU A 359 9.34 -5.67 -2.33
CA LEU A 359 10.73 -5.74 -2.81
C LEU A 359 11.44 -7.03 -2.40
N MET A 360 11.11 -7.61 -1.25
CA MET A 360 11.73 -8.85 -0.80
C MET A 360 11.16 -10.10 -1.49
N ASN A 361 9.92 -10.05 -1.99
CA ASN A 361 9.26 -11.22 -2.58
C ASN A 361 9.10 -11.17 -4.10
N TYR A 362 9.31 -9.99 -4.72
CA TYR A 362 9.05 -9.80 -6.14
C TYR A 362 10.12 -8.95 -6.82
N ASP A 363 10.43 -9.30 -8.06
CA ASP A 363 11.13 -8.45 -9.00
C ASP A 363 10.11 -7.66 -9.82
N PHE A 364 10.39 -6.38 -10.05
CA PHE A 364 9.54 -5.47 -10.80
C PHE A 364 10.33 -4.82 -11.94
N LYS A 365 9.69 -4.64 -13.09
CA LYS A 365 10.20 -3.79 -14.16
C LYS A 365 9.05 -3.17 -14.94
N LEU A 366 9.30 -2.05 -15.58
CA LEU A 366 8.35 -1.47 -16.51
C LEU A 366 8.20 -2.38 -17.74
N THR A 367 6.98 -2.47 -18.27
CA THR A 367 6.78 -3.10 -19.59
C THR A 367 7.55 -2.33 -20.65
N PRO A 368 8.23 -3.01 -21.60
CA PRO A 368 9.01 -2.34 -22.64
C PRO A 368 8.21 -1.24 -23.35
N GLY A 369 8.80 -0.05 -23.44
CA GLY A 369 8.19 1.13 -24.05
C GLY A 369 7.26 1.94 -23.13
N VAL A 370 6.90 1.44 -21.96
CA VAL A 370 6.09 2.17 -20.99
C VAL A 370 6.96 3.18 -20.24
N LYS A 371 6.49 4.43 -20.21
CA LYS A 371 7.07 5.54 -19.43
C LYS A 371 5.95 6.15 -18.59
N PRO A 372 5.84 5.80 -17.29
CA PRO A 372 4.80 6.33 -16.44
C PRO A 372 4.82 7.86 -16.40
N LYS A 373 3.66 8.48 -16.54
CA LYS A 373 3.51 9.95 -16.50
C LYS A 373 2.42 10.32 -15.51
N PRO A 374 2.72 11.23 -14.56
CA PRO A 374 1.68 11.78 -13.69
C PRO A 374 0.57 12.44 -14.50
N VAL A 375 -0.66 12.31 -13.99
CA VAL A 375 -1.86 12.93 -14.56
C VAL A 375 -2.27 14.10 -13.68
N ALA A 376 -2.43 15.28 -14.30
CA ALA A 376 -2.87 16.50 -13.59
C ALA A 376 -4.39 16.67 -13.71
N ALA A 377 -5.06 16.93 -12.59
CA ALA A 377 -6.46 17.33 -12.53
C ALA A 377 -6.62 18.56 -11.63
N GLY A 378 -6.64 19.73 -12.24
CA GLY A 378 -6.60 21.00 -11.51
C GLY A 378 -5.28 21.15 -10.73
N ILE A 379 -5.36 21.23 -9.40
CA ILE A 379 -4.19 21.30 -8.53
C ILE A 379 -3.66 19.95 -8.09
N GLN A 380 -4.36 18.85 -8.40
CA GLN A 380 -4.01 17.49 -8.02
C GLN A 380 -3.08 16.86 -9.05
N LEU A 381 -2.09 16.10 -8.57
CA LEU A 381 -1.21 15.27 -9.38
C LEU A 381 -1.35 13.81 -8.95
N ASP A 382 -1.84 12.99 -9.86
CA ASP A 382 -1.97 11.54 -9.65
C ASP A 382 -0.85 10.78 -10.37
N SER A 383 -0.36 9.71 -9.79
CA SER A 383 0.52 8.75 -10.46
C SER A 383 -0.21 8.11 -11.65
N ASP A 384 0.53 7.66 -12.66
CA ASP A 384 -0.03 7.06 -13.88
C ASP A 384 -1.03 5.93 -13.53
N PRO A 385 -2.32 6.06 -13.89
CA PRO A 385 -3.32 5.06 -13.56
C PRO A 385 -3.30 3.83 -14.48
N THR A 386 -2.57 3.90 -15.59
CA THR A 386 -2.64 2.93 -16.70
C THR A 386 -1.33 2.23 -17.00
N ALA A 387 -0.22 2.72 -16.41
CA ALA A 387 1.10 2.19 -16.70
C ALA A 387 1.19 0.70 -16.32
N LYS A 388 1.63 -0.09 -17.28
CA LYS A 388 1.82 -1.52 -17.15
C LYS A 388 3.22 -1.84 -16.65
N VAL A 389 3.27 -2.84 -15.78
CA VAL A 389 4.50 -3.38 -15.22
C VAL A 389 4.55 -4.88 -15.41
N GLN A 390 5.75 -5.42 -15.40
CA GLN A 390 5.99 -6.84 -15.34
C GLN A 390 6.52 -7.20 -13.95
N VAL A 391 5.98 -8.24 -13.37
CA VAL A 391 6.32 -8.74 -12.04
C VAL A 391 6.58 -10.24 -12.11
N ARG A 392 7.59 -10.70 -11.41
CA ARG A 392 7.81 -12.12 -11.14
C ARG A 392 8.12 -12.32 -9.66
N ARG A 393 7.83 -13.49 -9.14
CA ARG A 393 8.25 -13.86 -7.80
C ARG A 393 9.78 -14.04 -7.79
N SER A 394 10.45 -13.42 -6.82
CA SER A 394 11.86 -13.67 -6.54
C SER A 394 12.00 -14.66 -5.39
N GLU A 395 13.15 -15.34 -5.30
CA GLU A 395 13.47 -16.09 -4.10
C GLU A 395 13.73 -15.07 -2.97
N PRO A 396 12.96 -15.13 -1.86
CA PRO A 396 13.11 -14.17 -0.79
C PRO A 396 14.46 -14.37 -0.09
N GLN A 397 15.25 -13.30 0.03
CA GLN A 397 16.49 -13.30 0.81
C GLN A 397 16.22 -13.46 2.32
N LEU A 398 15.00 -13.19 2.76
CA LEU A 398 14.53 -13.27 4.14
C LEU A 398 13.05 -13.67 4.13
N ASP A 399 12.68 -14.68 4.91
CA ASP A 399 11.27 -15.07 5.07
C ASP A 399 10.57 -14.13 6.07
N LEU A 400 10.08 -13.00 5.55
CA LEU A 400 9.38 -11.99 6.33
C LEU A 400 8.10 -12.51 7.00
N VAL A 401 7.49 -13.59 6.48
CA VAL A 401 6.24 -14.15 7.01
C VAL A 401 6.49 -15.02 8.22
N SER A 402 7.57 -15.81 8.21
CA SER A 402 7.93 -16.63 9.38
C SER A 402 8.32 -15.77 10.58
N MET A 403 8.96 -14.62 10.34
CA MET A 403 9.34 -13.68 11.40
C MET A 403 8.13 -13.02 12.08
N LEU A 404 7.02 -12.79 11.36
CA LEU A 404 5.77 -12.30 11.97
C LEU A 404 5.11 -13.30 12.94
N LYS A 405 5.40 -14.60 12.78
CA LYS A 405 4.82 -15.66 13.62
C LYS A 405 5.63 -15.91 14.90
N MET A 406 6.88 -15.45 14.95
CA MET A 406 7.73 -15.60 16.13
C MET A 406 7.44 -14.54 17.20
N ASP A 407 6.83 -13.40 16.80
CA ASP A 407 6.52 -12.27 17.69
C ASP A 407 5.04 -12.25 18.15
N SER A 408 4.23 -13.26 17.79
CA SER A 408 2.82 -13.42 18.17
C SER A 408 2.65 -14.53 19.20
#